data_8899e7876db416f576aac052cf130ae9
#
_entry.id   8899e7876db416f576aac052cf130ae9
#
_cell.length_a   1.000
_cell.length_b   1.000
_cell.length_c   1.000
_cell.angle_alpha   90.00
_cell.angle_beta   90.00
_cell.angle_gamma   90.00
#
_symmetry.space_group_name_H-M   'P 1'
#
loop_
_entity.id
_entity.type
_entity.pdbx_description
1 polymer ?
#
loop_
_entity_poly.entity_id
_entity_poly.type
_entity_poly.pdbx_seq_one_letter_code
_entity_poly.pdbx_strand_id
1 'polypeptide(L)'
;SIYTYKFKQACLRSDKIIAISRQTMRDIRDFFHIPESKIEVVYQGCDPIFGQAVQEDVKSSVREKYQINGPYILYVGSIEERKNLLLLEKALKAMKEDISVIAIGKHTPYTDTVETYIRENNLSGRVRILTHIPFNELAAFYQMATLFVYPSFFEGFGIPILEAQLAGIPVIAATGSCLEEAGGASALYSHPRK
;
A
#
# COMPACT_ATOMS: atom_id res chain seq x y z
N SER A 1 10.12 -2.52 -25.07
CA SER A 1 10.83 -1.28 -24.70
C SER A 1 12.32 -1.57 -24.41
N ILE A 2 13.18 -0.53 -24.43
CA ILE A 2 14.60 -0.64 -24.04
C ILE A 2 14.75 -1.20 -22.61
N TYR A 3 13.88 -0.81 -21.72
CA TYR A 3 13.84 -1.31 -20.35
C TYR A 3 13.62 -2.83 -20.30
N THR A 4 12.61 -3.33 -21.02
CA THR A 4 12.29 -4.76 -21.09
C THR A 4 13.47 -5.57 -21.64
N TYR A 5 14.14 -5.05 -22.66
CA TYR A 5 15.33 -5.70 -23.23
C TYR A 5 16.48 -5.76 -22.21
N LYS A 6 16.81 -4.63 -21.56
CA LYS A 6 17.88 -4.58 -20.55
C LYS A 6 17.59 -5.51 -19.37
N PHE A 7 16.35 -5.52 -18.87
CA PHE A 7 15.93 -6.40 -17.79
C PHE A 7 16.08 -7.88 -18.17
N LYS A 8 15.61 -8.27 -19.38
CA LYS A 8 15.79 -9.63 -19.89
C LYS A 8 17.27 -10.02 -19.98
N GLN A 9 18.13 -9.13 -20.50
CA GLN A 9 19.57 -9.39 -20.59
C GLN A 9 20.22 -9.55 -19.21
N ALA A 10 19.80 -8.76 -18.22
CA ALA A 10 20.27 -8.92 -16.85
C ALA A 10 19.89 -10.29 -16.29
N CYS A 11 18.63 -10.70 -16.44
CA CYS A 11 18.17 -12.02 -16.01
C CYS A 11 18.91 -13.18 -16.71
N LEU A 12 19.19 -13.06 -18.00
CA LEU A 12 19.91 -14.09 -18.74
C LEU A 12 21.37 -14.24 -18.29
N ARG A 13 22.03 -13.12 -17.97
CA ARG A 13 23.46 -13.07 -17.63
C ARG A 13 23.77 -13.33 -16.16
N SER A 14 22.80 -13.14 -15.25
CA SER A 14 23.01 -13.40 -13.83
C SER A 14 23.09 -14.90 -13.55
N ASP A 15 23.87 -15.31 -12.56
CA ASP A 15 23.93 -16.70 -12.09
C ASP A 15 22.68 -17.07 -11.29
N LYS A 16 22.19 -16.15 -10.45
CA LYS A 16 20.96 -16.28 -9.68
C LYS A 16 20.16 -14.98 -9.74
N ILE A 17 18.85 -15.13 -9.62
CA ILE A 17 17.90 -14.02 -9.58
C ILE A 17 17.13 -14.12 -8.27
N ILE A 18 17.09 -13.03 -7.51
CA ILE A 18 16.25 -12.93 -6.32
C ILE A 18 14.92 -12.28 -6.72
N ALA A 19 13.83 -13.00 -6.53
CA ALA A 19 12.48 -12.49 -6.71
C ALA A 19 11.89 -12.16 -5.34
N ILE A 20 11.28 -10.97 -5.20
CA ILE A 20 10.74 -10.48 -3.92
C ILE A 20 9.38 -11.10 -3.56
N SER A 21 8.79 -11.88 -4.45
CA SER A 21 7.56 -12.64 -4.25
C SER A 21 7.49 -13.82 -5.22
N ARG A 22 6.64 -14.79 -4.92
CA ARG A 22 6.33 -15.88 -5.89
C ARG A 22 5.64 -15.34 -7.13
N GLN A 23 4.84 -14.27 -7.00
CA GLN A 23 4.27 -13.59 -8.16
C GLN A 23 5.38 -13.04 -9.06
N THR A 24 6.36 -12.31 -8.50
CA THR A 24 7.51 -11.79 -9.24
C THR A 24 8.32 -12.92 -9.88
N MET A 25 8.49 -14.05 -9.19
CA MET A 25 9.15 -15.24 -9.77
C MET A 25 8.40 -15.76 -11.00
N ARG A 26 7.06 -15.92 -10.89
CA ARG A 26 6.22 -16.35 -12.02
C ARG A 26 6.31 -15.38 -13.18
N ASP A 27 6.23 -14.07 -12.90
CA ASP A 27 6.33 -13.04 -13.94
C ASP A 27 7.68 -13.10 -14.68
N ILE A 28 8.80 -13.26 -13.97
CA ILE A 28 10.14 -13.39 -14.57
C ILE A 28 10.21 -14.65 -15.43
N ARG A 29 9.72 -15.78 -14.92
CA ARG A 29 9.70 -17.05 -15.64
C ARG A 29 8.89 -16.94 -16.93
N ASP A 30 7.67 -16.43 -16.82
CA ASP A 30 6.68 -16.47 -17.91
C ASP A 30 6.95 -15.40 -18.98
N PHE A 31 7.31 -14.17 -18.58
CA PHE A 31 7.59 -13.09 -19.55
C PHE A 31 8.98 -13.18 -20.20
N PHE A 32 9.97 -13.65 -19.46
CA PHE A 32 11.35 -13.68 -19.97
C PHE A 32 11.85 -15.07 -20.29
N HIS A 33 11.04 -16.12 -20.02
CA HIS A 33 11.39 -17.54 -20.22
C HIS A 33 12.68 -17.94 -19.49
N ILE A 34 12.83 -17.45 -18.25
CA ILE A 34 13.95 -17.79 -17.39
C ILE A 34 13.64 -19.10 -16.65
N PRO A 35 14.56 -20.07 -16.59
CA PRO A 35 14.35 -21.30 -15.83
C PRO A 35 14.13 -21.00 -14.35
N GLU A 36 13.12 -21.65 -13.74
CA GLU A 36 12.77 -21.45 -12.32
C GLU A 36 13.94 -21.81 -11.38
N SER A 37 14.78 -22.78 -11.76
CA SER A 37 15.98 -23.16 -11.01
C SER A 37 17.00 -22.03 -10.84
N LYS A 38 16.88 -20.96 -11.64
CA LYS A 38 17.72 -19.77 -11.59
C LYS A 38 17.13 -18.69 -10.69
N ILE A 39 15.86 -18.82 -10.27
CA ILE A 39 15.13 -17.82 -9.50
C ILE A 39 14.92 -18.32 -8.08
N GLU A 40 15.28 -17.51 -7.11
CA GLU A 40 15.06 -17.75 -5.68
C GLU A 40 14.13 -16.68 -5.11
N VAL A 41 13.12 -17.10 -4.34
CA VAL A 41 12.18 -16.18 -3.72
C VAL A 41 12.71 -15.80 -2.33
N VAL A 42 12.96 -14.51 -2.16
CA VAL A 42 13.35 -13.93 -0.87
C VAL A 42 12.40 -12.77 -0.57
N TYR A 43 11.51 -12.97 0.39
CA TYR A 43 10.54 -11.95 0.77
C TYR A 43 11.20 -10.73 1.38
N GLN A 44 10.61 -9.57 1.14
CA GLN A 44 11.03 -8.33 1.77
C GLN A 44 10.54 -8.26 3.22
N GLY A 45 11.33 -7.63 4.09
CA GLY A 45 10.90 -7.17 5.40
C GLY A 45 10.48 -5.70 5.36
N CYS A 46 10.04 -5.18 6.50
CA CYS A 46 9.84 -3.75 6.70
C CYS A 46 10.61 -3.27 7.94
N ASP A 47 10.67 -1.96 8.12
CA ASP A 47 11.41 -1.37 9.24
C ASP A 47 10.72 -1.73 10.58
N PRO A 48 11.48 -2.23 11.58
CA PRO A 48 10.94 -2.58 12.88
C PRO A 48 10.32 -1.41 13.66
N ILE A 49 10.54 -0.17 13.26
CA ILE A 49 9.95 1.02 13.86
C ILE A 49 8.41 0.96 13.90
N PHE A 50 7.78 0.31 12.93
CA PHE A 50 6.31 0.18 12.87
C PHE A 50 5.75 -0.70 14.00
N GLY A 51 6.54 -1.64 14.52
CA GLY A 51 6.20 -2.47 15.68
C GLY A 51 6.58 -1.88 17.04
N GLN A 52 7.30 -0.77 17.06
CA GLN A 52 7.66 -0.08 18.29
C GLN A 52 6.52 0.85 18.74
N ALA A 53 6.15 0.77 20.01
CA ALA A 53 5.09 1.61 20.55
C ALA A 53 5.47 3.10 20.43
N VAL A 54 4.67 3.87 19.69
CA VAL A 54 4.82 5.32 19.61
C VAL A 54 4.22 5.95 20.85
N GLN A 55 4.97 6.86 21.48
CA GLN A 55 4.55 7.55 22.70
C GLN A 55 3.29 8.41 22.44
N GLU A 56 2.43 8.55 23.46
CA GLU A 56 1.15 9.25 23.30
C GLU A 56 1.29 10.75 23.04
N ASP A 57 2.36 11.38 23.53
CA ASP A 57 2.68 12.78 23.22
C ASP A 57 3.01 12.97 21.75
N VAL A 58 3.75 12.03 21.14
CA VAL A 58 4.05 12.03 19.70
C VAL A 58 2.77 11.82 18.88
N LYS A 59 1.91 10.87 19.27
CA LYS A 59 0.61 10.66 18.60
C LYS A 59 -0.28 11.91 18.72
N SER A 60 -0.31 12.55 19.88
CA SER A 60 -1.06 13.78 20.10
C SER A 60 -0.54 14.93 19.23
N SER A 61 0.77 15.10 19.16
CA SER A 61 1.41 16.09 18.28
C SER A 61 1.09 15.84 16.79
N VAL A 62 1.11 14.58 16.34
CA VAL A 62 0.74 14.20 14.96
C VAL A 62 -0.74 14.49 14.72
N ARG A 63 -1.64 14.15 15.66
CA ARG A 63 -3.06 14.47 15.53
C ARG A 63 -3.30 15.98 15.39
N GLU A 64 -2.67 16.79 16.22
CA GLU A 64 -2.79 18.24 16.16
C GLU A 64 -2.22 18.80 14.86
N LYS A 65 -0.97 18.45 14.52
CA LYS A 65 -0.28 18.92 13.32
C LYS A 65 -1.07 18.63 12.04
N TYR A 66 -1.65 17.43 11.96
CA TYR A 66 -2.40 17.00 10.78
C TYR A 66 -3.91 17.08 10.96
N GLN A 67 -4.41 17.69 12.03
CA GLN A 67 -5.84 17.89 12.32
C GLN A 67 -6.66 16.59 12.19
N ILE A 68 -6.20 15.52 12.84
CA ILE A 68 -6.86 14.20 12.80
C ILE A 68 -7.91 14.15 13.92
N ASN A 69 -9.19 14.29 13.57
CA ASN A 69 -10.30 14.45 14.51
C ASN A 69 -11.26 13.25 14.47
N GLY A 70 -10.79 12.05 14.69
CA GLY A 70 -11.68 10.89 14.71
C GLY A 70 -11.07 9.63 14.10
N PRO A 71 -11.87 8.56 13.95
CA PRO A 71 -11.41 7.32 13.36
C PRO A 71 -11.12 7.49 11.88
N TYR A 72 -10.11 6.78 11.40
CA TYR A 72 -9.77 6.83 9.98
C TYR A 72 -9.25 5.50 9.44
N ILE A 73 -9.48 5.32 8.15
CA ILE A 73 -8.87 4.29 7.32
C ILE A 73 -7.57 4.86 6.76
N LEU A 74 -6.47 4.14 6.93
CA LEU A 74 -5.17 4.54 6.40
C LEU A 74 -4.92 3.86 5.04
N TYR A 75 -4.41 4.63 4.10
CA TYR A 75 -3.81 4.18 2.85
C TYR A 75 -2.40 4.76 2.74
N VAL A 76 -1.41 3.94 2.38
CA VAL A 76 -0.02 4.39 2.20
C VAL A 76 0.51 3.93 0.85
N GLY A 77 0.87 4.88 -0.01
CA GLY A 77 1.44 4.61 -1.32
C GLY A 77 1.27 5.78 -2.29
N SER A 78 2.11 5.87 -3.33
CA SER A 78 1.95 6.86 -4.40
C SER A 78 0.52 6.79 -4.98
N ILE A 79 -0.04 7.94 -5.32
CA ILE A 79 -1.39 8.02 -5.85
C ILE A 79 -1.35 7.67 -7.34
N GLU A 80 -1.37 6.38 -7.64
CA GLU A 80 -1.29 5.81 -8.97
C GLU A 80 -2.54 4.97 -9.28
N GLU A 81 -2.95 4.91 -10.54
CA GLU A 81 -4.12 4.15 -10.96
C GLU A 81 -4.02 2.67 -10.52
N ARG A 82 -2.85 2.04 -10.69
CA ARG A 82 -2.63 0.64 -10.28
C ARG A 82 -2.78 0.40 -8.78
N LYS A 83 -2.59 1.43 -7.94
CA LYS A 83 -2.74 1.36 -6.48
C LYS A 83 -4.18 1.59 -6.00
N ASN A 84 -5.07 2.01 -6.91
CA ASN A 84 -6.52 1.92 -6.80
C ASN A 84 -7.14 2.64 -5.58
N LEU A 85 -6.58 3.78 -5.17
CA LEU A 85 -7.15 4.59 -4.09
C LEU A 85 -8.62 4.95 -4.37
N LEU A 86 -8.98 5.16 -5.63
CA LEU A 86 -10.34 5.50 -6.05
C LEU A 86 -11.39 4.43 -5.63
N LEU A 87 -11.01 3.15 -5.52
CA LEU A 87 -11.93 2.12 -5.02
C LEU A 87 -12.27 2.36 -3.54
N LEU A 88 -11.28 2.72 -2.72
CA LEU A 88 -11.50 3.04 -1.31
C LEU A 88 -12.43 4.24 -1.16
N GLU A 89 -12.30 5.27 -1.99
CA GLU A 89 -13.18 6.44 -1.97
C GLU A 89 -14.60 6.10 -2.39
N LYS A 90 -14.77 5.23 -3.38
CA LYS A 90 -16.10 4.70 -3.77
C LYS A 90 -16.75 3.92 -2.64
N ALA A 91 -15.97 3.08 -1.94
CA ALA A 91 -16.45 2.37 -0.77
C ALA A 91 -16.84 3.34 0.35
N LEU A 92 -16.00 4.34 0.66
CA LEU A 92 -16.27 5.36 1.66
C LEU A 92 -17.58 6.12 1.37
N LYS A 93 -17.87 6.43 0.11
CA LYS A 93 -19.14 7.08 -0.30
C LYS A 93 -20.36 6.25 0.07
N ALA A 94 -20.26 4.92 0.01
CA ALA A 94 -21.35 4.01 0.35
C ALA A 94 -21.49 3.77 1.87
N MET A 95 -20.47 4.10 2.67
CA MET A 95 -20.46 3.91 4.11
C MET A 95 -21.22 5.03 4.82
N LYS A 96 -22.02 4.64 5.83
CA LYS A 96 -22.76 5.57 6.71
C LYS A 96 -21.99 5.94 7.95
N GLU A 97 -20.98 5.18 8.30
CA GLU A 97 -20.13 5.37 9.47
C GLU A 97 -19.38 6.69 9.36
N ASP A 98 -19.23 7.38 10.51
CA ASP A 98 -18.42 8.59 10.61
C ASP A 98 -16.94 8.23 10.71
N ILE A 99 -16.39 7.81 9.57
CA ILE A 99 -14.99 7.45 9.39
C ILE A 99 -14.41 8.22 8.20
N SER A 100 -13.18 8.66 8.33
CA SER A 100 -12.45 9.36 7.26
C SER A 100 -11.42 8.44 6.59
N VAL A 101 -10.84 8.88 5.47
CA VAL A 101 -9.67 8.28 4.82
C VAL A 101 -8.51 9.25 4.88
N ILE A 102 -7.37 8.77 5.35
CA ILE A 102 -6.09 9.47 5.24
C ILE A 102 -5.23 8.67 4.26
N ALA A 103 -4.98 9.26 3.11
CA ALA A 103 -4.10 8.71 2.08
C ALA A 103 -2.74 9.41 2.15
N ILE A 104 -1.68 8.66 2.44
CA ILE A 104 -0.31 9.18 2.51
C ILE A 104 0.47 8.70 1.31
N GLY A 105 0.95 9.63 0.49
CA GLY A 105 1.73 9.24 -0.67
C GLY A 105 2.15 10.37 -1.59
N LYS A 106 3.00 10.03 -2.55
CA LYS A 106 3.46 10.97 -3.56
C LYS A 106 2.34 11.29 -4.54
N HIS A 107 2.15 12.58 -4.83
CA HIS A 107 1.31 13.03 -5.94
C HIS A 107 1.85 12.54 -7.29
N THR A 108 0.93 12.18 -8.16
CA THR A 108 1.17 11.86 -9.57
C THR A 108 0.11 12.55 -10.43
N PRO A 109 0.20 12.54 -11.76
CA PRO A 109 -0.87 13.07 -12.61
C PRO A 109 -2.24 12.42 -12.38
N TYR A 110 -2.28 11.20 -11.85
CA TYR A 110 -3.53 10.52 -11.52
C TYR A 110 -4.22 11.09 -10.27
N THR A 111 -3.50 11.82 -9.43
CA THR A 111 -4.06 12.45 -8.23
C THR A 111 -5.20 13.41 -8.57
N ASP A 112 -5.09 14.15 -9.70
CA ASP A 112 -6.14 15.06 -10.16
C ASP A 112 -7.48 14.33 -10.41
N THR A 113 -7.42 13.11 -10.93
CA THR A 113 -8.59 12.24 -11.11
C THR A 113 -9.24 11.88 -9.79
N VAL A 114 -8.42 11.52 -8.81
CA VAL A 114 -8.85 11.15 -7.45
C VAL A 114 -9.48 12.36 -6.74
N GLU A 115 -8.83 13.51 -6.75
CA GLU A 115 -9.33 14.75 -6.14
C GLU A 115 -10.62 15.24 -6.80
N THR A 116 -10.74 15.07 -8.11
CA THR A 116 -11.98 15.38 -8.83
C THR A 116 -13.12 14.50 -8.34
N TYR A 117 -12.90 13.20 -8.19
CA TYR A 117 -13.91 12.29 -7.65
C TYR A 117 -14.32 12.68 -6.21
N ILE A 118 -13.34 13.00 -5.34
CA ILE A 118 -13.59 13.47 -3.96
C ILE A 118 -14.52 14.67 -3.96
N ARG A 119 -14.22 15.67 -4.78
CA ARG A 119 -14.98 16.93 -4.87
C ARG A 119 -16.39 16.70 -5.41
N GLU A 120 -16.53 15.97 -6.51
CA GLU A 120 -17.82 15.71 -7.18
C GLU A 120 -18.77 14.85 -6.34
N ASN A 121 -18.21 14.06 -5.39
CA ASN A 121 -19.00 13.18 -4.52
C ASN A 121 -19.14 13.69 -3.09
N ASN A 122 -18.81 14.98 -2.84
CA ASN A 122 -18.90 15.63 -1.53
C ASN A 122 -18.09 14.91 -0.42
N LEU A 123 -16.94 14.31 -0.77
CA LEU A 123 -16.06 13.60 0.15
C LEU A 123 -14.94 14.47 0.73
N SER A 124 -14.83 15.75 0.37
CA SER A 124 -13.73 16.65 0.77
C SER A 124 -13.57 16.78 2.29
N GLY A 125 -14.64 16.58 3.08
CA GLY A 125 -14.56 16.53 4.54
C GLY A 125 -14.16 15.18 5.13
N ARG A 126 -14.13 14.13 4.31
CA ARG A 126 -13.89 12.74 4.74
C ARG A 126 -12.62 12.13 4.16
N VAL A 127 -12.02 12.71 3.13
CA VAL A 127 -10.81 12.20 2.48
C VAL A 127 -9.72 13.27 2.52
N ARG A 128 -8.55 12.89 2.94
CA ARG A 128 -7.36 13.76 2.97
C ARG A 128 -6.18 13.05 2.32
N ILE A 129 -5.55 13.72 1.37
CA ILE A 129 -4.31 13.24 0.73
C ILE A 129 -3.16 14.04 1.34
N LEU A 130 -2.25 13.34 2.01
CA LEU A 130 -1.08 13.91 2.66
C LEU A 130 0.20 13.51 1.91
N THR A 131 1.10 14.47 1.75
CA THR A 131 2.39 14.24 1.11
C THR A 131 3.53 14.63 2.03
N HIS A 132 4.72 14.11 1.77
CA HIS A 132 5.95 14.49 2.49
C HIS A 132 5.86 14.27 4.03
N ILE A 133 5.15 13.21 4.45
CA ILE A 133 5.13 12.82 5.85
C ILE A 133 6.54 12.34 6.24
N PRO A 134 7.13 12.87 7.32
CA PRO A 134 8.39 12.38 7.83
C PRO A 134 8.29 10.91 8.25
N PHE A 135 9.31 10.13 7.95
CA PHE A 135 9.30 8.68 8.21
C PHE A 135 9.05 8.34 9.68
N ASN A 136 9.61 9.12 10.60
CA ASN A 136 9.40 8.95 12.04
C ASN A 136 7.96 9.25 12.51
N GLU A 137 7.17 10.00 11.74
CA GLU A 137 5.75 10.26 12.04
C GLU A 137 4.84 9.18 11.42
N LEU A 138 5.31 8.46 10.40
CA LEU A 138 4.49 7.49 9.67
C LEU A 138 4.02 6.34 10.58
N ALA A 139 4.86 5.86 11.50
CA ALA A 139 4.50 4.84 12.48
C ALA A 139 3.32 5.28 13.37
N ALA A 140 3.25 6.57 13.74
CA ALA A 140 2.12 7.11 14.48
C ALA A 140 0.81 7.05 13.67
N PHE A 141 0.86 7.36 12.36
CA PHE A 141 -0.31 7.23 11.49
C PHE A 141 -0.81 5.78 11.43
N TYR A 142 0.09 4.81 11.30
CA TYR A 142 -0.32 3.41 11.34
C TYR A 142 -0.98 3.06 12.68
N GLN A 143 -0.31 3.33 13.81
CA GLN A 143 -0.81 2.93 15.13
C GLN A 143 -2.09 3.65 15.59
N MET A 144 -2.41 4.80 15.01
CA MET A 144 -3.65 5.52 15.28
C MET A 144 -4.79 5.18 14.34
N ALA A 145 -4.52 4.47 13.24
CA ALA A 145 -5.53 4.12 12.26
C ALA A 145 -6.47 3.01 12.79
N THR A 146 -7.73 3.09 12.41
CA THR A 146 -8.71 2.05 12.71
C THR A 146 -8.50 0.82 11.83
N LEU A 147 -8.08 1.05 10.58
CA LEU A 147 -7.96 0.03 9.54
C LEU A 147 -6.95 0.50 8.48
N PHE A 148 -6.16 -0.42 7.96
CA PHE A 148 -5.33 -0.20 6.80
C PHE A 148 -5.95 -0.86 5.56
N VAL A 149 -6.04 -0.13 4.45
CA VAL A 149 -6.59 -0.66 3.19
C VAL A 149 -5.58 -0.52 2.07
N TYR A 150 -5.29 -1.62 1.37
CA TYR A 150 -4.34 -1.66 0.26
C TYR A 150 -4.96 -2.34 -0.97
N PRO A 151 -5.75 -1.59 -1.78
CA PRO A 151 -6.59 -2.15 -2.83
C PRO A 151 -5.87 -2.28 -4.18
N SER A 152 -4.55 -2.35 -4.20
CA SER A 152 -3.72 -2.33 -5.41
C SER A 152 -4.05 -3.48 -6.36
N PHE A 153 -4.13 -3.18 -7.66
CA PHE A 153 -4.26 -4.21 -8.71
C PHE A 153 -2.99 -5.03 -8.88
N PHE A 154 -1.84 -4.38 -8.73
CA PHE A 154 -0.54 -5.01 -8.96
C PHE A 154 0.55 -4.38 -8.10
N GLU A 155 1.35 -5.23 -7.45
CA GLU A 155 2.54 -4.87 -6.66
C GLU A 155 3.66 -5.90 -6.86
N GLY A 156 4.86 -5.54 -6.42
CA GLY A 156 5.98 -6.48 -6.37
C GLY A 156 5.93 -7.37 -5.12
N PHE A 157 5.47 -6.80 -3.97
CA PHE A 157 5.32 -7.54 -2.72
C PHE A 157 4.20 -6.96 -1.84
N GLY A 158 4.33 -5.75 -1.31
CA GLY A 158 3.33 -5.14 -0.43
C GLY A 158 3.88 -4.78 0.96
N ILE A 159 5.06 -4.14 1.02
CA ILE A 159 5.67 -3.69 2.28
C ILE A 159 4.69 -2.93 3.19
N PRO A 160 3.81 -2.02 2.71
CA PRO A 160 2.85 -1.32 3.56
C PRO A 160 1.89 -2.25 4.33
N ILE A 161 1.63 -3.45 3.84
CA ILE A 161 0.86 -4.46 4.57
C ILE A 161 1.63 -4.95 5.79
N LEU A 162 2.94 -5.20 5.65
CA LEU A 162 3.79 -5.61 6.78
C LEU A 162 3.89 -4.49 7.82
N GLU A 163 4.01 -3.25 7.38
CA GLU A 163 4.04 -2.07 8.26
C GLU A 163 2.77 -1.98 9.10
N ALA A 164 1.59 -2.16 8.47
CA ALA A 164 0.31 -2.16 9.16
C ALA A 164 0.16 -3.33 10.14
N GLN A 165 0.60 -4.54 9.77
CA GLN A 165 0.58 -5.71 10.64
C GLN A 165 1.51 -5.55 11.85
N LEU A 166 2.72 -5.01 11.65
CA LEU A 166 3.64 -4.69 12.76
C LEU A 166 3.06 -3.62 13.68
N ALA A 167 2.34 -2.64 13.14
CA ALA A 167 1.63 -1.62 13.91
C ALA A 167 0.41 -2.17 14.67
N GLY A 168 0.04 -3.43 14.45
CA GLY A 168 -1.06 -4.11 15.17
C GLY A 168 -2.45 -3.71 14.71
N ILE A 169 -2.62 -3.13 13.52
CA ILE A 169 -3.92 -2.72 13.01
C ILE A 169 -4.48 -3.72 11.98
N PRO A 170 -5.82 -3.87 11.88
CA PRO A 170 -6.46 -4.70 10.87
C PRO A 170 -6.07 -4.28 9.45
N VAL A 171 -5.96 -5.25 8.55
CA VAL A 171 -5.59 -5.02 7.15
C VAL A 171 -6.65 -5.59 6.22
N ILE A 172 -7.07 -4.79 5.23
CA ILE A 172 -7.80 -5.27 4.05
C ILE A 172 -6.93 -5.02 2.82
N ALA A 173 -6.63 -6.06 2.06
CA ALA A 173 -5.83 -5.98 0.84
C ALA A 173 -6.58 -6.56 -0.36
N ALA A 174 -6.11 -6.23 -1.56
CA ALA A 174 -6.63 -6.84 -2.77
C ALA A 174 -6.19 -8.32 -2.89
N THR A 175 -7.11 -9.18 -3.37
CA THR A 175 -6.79 -10.56 -3.73
C THR A 175 -6.22 -10.67 -5.15
N GLY A 176 -5.62 -11.81 -5.46
CA GLY A 176 -5.18 -12.17 -6.82
C GLY A 176 -3.78 -11.65 -7.19
N SER A 177 -2.98 -11.27 -6.20
CA SER A 177 -1.61 -10.79 -6.41
C SER A 177 -0.67 -11.23 -5.27
N CYS A 178 0.57 -10.73 -5.28
CA CYS A 178 1.54 -10.96 -4.20
C CYS A 178 1.12 -10.39 -2.83
N LEU A 179 0.05 -9.62 -2.75
CA LEU A 179 -0.44 -9.05 -1.49
C LEU A 179 -0.89 -10.15 -0.52
N GLU A 180 -1.35 -11.29 -1.03
CA GLU A 180 -1.68 -12.48 -0.21
C GLU A 180 -0.42 -13.11 0.40
N GLU A 181 0.73 -13.01 -0.30
CA GLU A 181 2.01 -13.46 0.22
C GLU A 181 2.51 -12.55 1.36
N ALA A 182 2.28 -11.24 1.23
CA ALA A 182 2.67 -10.26 2.26
C ALA A 182 1.75 -10.30 3.49
N GLY A 183 0.43 -10.33 3.29
CA GLY A 183 -0.55 -10.25 4.37
C GLY A 183 -0.84 -11.58 5.07
N GLY A 184 -0.62 -12.71 4.39
CA GLY A 184 -0.86 -14.05 4.92
C GLY A 184 -2.27 -14.23 5.47
N ALA A 185 -2.42 -15.01 6.53
CA ALA A 185 -3.70 -15.26 7.19
C ALA A 185 -4.18 -14.12 8.11
N SER A 186 -3.35 -13.10 8.34
CA SER A 186 -3.65 -11.99 9.24
C SER A 186 -4.34 -10.82 8.55
N ALA A 187 -4.56 -10.89 7.24
CA ALA A 187 -5.27 -9.88 6.47
C ALA A 187 -6.59 -10.42 5.91
N LEU A 188 -7.55 -9.54 5.72
CA LEU A 188 -8.76 -9.81 4.94
C LEU A 188 -8.50 -9.43 3.48
N TYR A 189 -9.13 -10.16 2.56
CA TYR A 189 -8.94 -9.96 1.14
C TYR A 189 -10.23 -9.67 0.41
N SER A 190 -10.19 -8.71 -0.49
CA SER A 190 -11.32 -8.32 -1.33
C SER A 190 -10.89 -8.20 -2.79
N HIS A 191 -11.81 -8.45 -3.70
CA HIS A 191 -11.52 -8.30 -5.12
C HIS A 191 -11.33 -6.82 -5.48
N PRO A 192 -10.23 -6.42 -6.17
CA PRO A 192 -9.90 -5.00 -6.39
C PRO A 192 -10.83 -4.25 -7.37
N ARG A 193 -11.91 -4.88 -7.82
CA ARG A 193 -12.94 -4.27 -8.69
C ARG A 193 -14.34 -4.32 -8.10
N LYS A 194 -14.47 -4.73 -6.85
CA LYS A 194 -15.77 -4.88 -6.17
C LYS A 194 -15.81 -4.09 -4.89
#